data_23f01e3f267f061f489a53d0c9a1f951
#
_entry.id   23f01e3f267f061f489a53d0c9a1f951
#
_cell.length_a   1.000
_cell.length_b   1.000
_cell.length_c   1.000
_cell.angle_alpha   90.00
_cell.angle_beta   90.00
_cell.angle_gamma   90.00
#
_symmetry.space_group_name_H-M   'P 1'
#
loop_
_entity.id
_entity.type
_entity.pdbx_description
1 polymer ?
#
loop_
_entity_poly.entity_id
_entity_poly.type
_entity_poly.pdbx_seq_one_letter_code
_entity_poly.pdbx_strand_id
1 'polypeptide(L)'
;MIMSDFINEKKIDMKKYRKDFPFFKAIDEHNSKENAQLVYFDTSATAQRPFLVIDAMSHFYATANANPLRGLYDLSERATLAYEHSRNEVANFINAKDSSQIIFTR
;
A
#
# COMPACT_ATOMS: atom_id res chain seq x y z
N MET A 1 -9.94 -4.31 -38.99
CA MET A 1 -9.62 -3.74 -37.68
C MET A 1 -8.80 -4.78 -36.96
N ILE A 2 -7.47 -4.61 -36.99
CA ILE A 2 -6.48 -5.64 -36.70
C ILE A 2 -6.19 -5.54 -35.18
N MET A 3 -6.13 -6.70 -34.52
CA MET A 3 -5.90 -6.90 -33.07
C MET A 3 -4.58 -6.26 -32.56
N SER A 4 -3.76 -5.73 -33.44
CA SER A 4 -2.51 -5.01 -33.16
C SER A 4 -2.69 -3.61 -32.56
N ASP A 5 -3.88 -3.01 -32.66
CA ASP A 5 -4.10 -1.62 -32.25
C ASP A 5 -4.45 -1.50 -30.75
N PHE A 6 -4.64 -2.62 -30.06
CA PHE A 6 -4.93 -2.67 -28.63
C PHE A 6 -3.69 -2.84 -27.73
N ILE A 7 -2.50 -3.04 -28.31
CA ILE A 7 -1.27 -3.26 -27.51
C ILE A 7 -0.33 -2.04 -27.66
N ASN A 8 -0.84 -0.86 -27.43
CA ASN A 8 0.02 0.25 -27.04
C ASN A 8 0.04 0.36 -25.51
N GLU A 9 0.27 -0.78 -24.86
CA GLU A 9 0.54 -0.81 -23.43
C GLU A 9 1.84 -0.02 -23.18
N LYS A 10 1.71 1.14 -22.54
CA LYS A 10 2.85 1.83 -21.94
C LYS A 10 3.58 0.80 -21.08
N LYS A 11 4.69 0.31 -21.60
CA LYS A 11 5.54 -0.66 -20.90
C LYS A 11 5.91 -0.06 -19.55
N ILE A 12 5.28 -0.55 -18.49
CA ILE A 12 5.54 -0.06 -17.13
C ILE A 12 6.96 -0.46 -16.78
N ASP A 13 7.82 0.52 -16.53
CA ASP A 13 9.16 0.26 -16.03
C ASP A 13 9.11 -0.12 -14.56
N MET A 14 9.04 -1.43 -14.31
CA MET A 14 8.98 -1.99 -12.95
C MET A 14 10.22 -1.65 -12.11
N LYS A 15 11.37 -1.40 -12.74
CA LYS A 15 12.60 -1.01 -12.03
C LYS A 15 12.44 0.34 -11.32
N LYS A 16 11.64 1.23 -11.89
CA LYS A 16 11.32 2.53 -11.30
C LYS A 16 10.66 2.39 -9.92
N TYR A 17 9.80 1.39 -9.75
CA TYR A 17 9.03 1.19 -8.52
C TYR A 17 9.76 0.35 -7.48
N ARG A 18 10.79 -0.41 -7.87
CA ARG A 18 11.56 -1.28 -6.96
C ARG A 18 12.16 -0.51 -5.76
N LYS A 19 12.62 0.71 -6.01
CA LYS A 19 13.20 1.59 -4.98
C LYS A 19 12.21 2.02 -3.89
N ASP A 20 10.90 1.96 -4.17
CA ASP A 20 9.86 2.35 -3.24
C ASP A 20 9.64 1.27 -2.15
N PHE A 21 10.28 0.10 -2.30
CA PHE A 21 10.22 -1.02 -1.38
C PHE A 21 11.53 -1.18 -0.63
N PRO A 22 11.61 -0.80 0.66
CA PRO A 22 12.85 -0.84 1.44
C PRO A 22 13.44 -2.25 1.56
N PHE A 23 12.60 -3.28 1.52
CA PHE A 23 13.06 -4.68 1.50
C PHE A 23 14.04 -4.95 0.37
N PHE A 24 13.71 -4.56 -0.86
CA PHE A 24 14.59 -4.79 -2.00
C PHE A 24 15.85 -3.93 -1.94
N LYS A 25 15.73 -2.69 -1.45
CA LYS A 25 16.87 -1.81 -1.27
C LYS A 25 17.90 -2.43 -0.31
N ALA A 26 17.47 -2.90 0.85
CA ALA A 26 18.35 -3.51 1.84
C ALA A 26 19.05 -4.77 1.31
N ILE A 27 18.32 -5.61 0.57
CA ILE A 27 18.88 -6.84 -0.01
C ILE A 27 19.84 -6.53 -1.16
N ASP A 28 19.51 -5.59 -2.05
CA ASP A 28 20.36 -5.22 -3.17
C ASP A 28 21.67 -4.59 -2.67
N GLU A 29 21.62 -3.80 -1.60
CA GLU A 29 22.83 -3.25 -0.92
C GLU A 29 23.70 -4.34 -0.31
N HIS A 30 23.09 -5.37 0.28
CA HIS A 30 23.82 -6.50 0.87
C HIS A 30 24.47 -7.38 -0.20
N ASN A 31 23.77 -7.61 -1.31
CA ASN A 31 24.22 -8.48 -2.41
C ASN A 31 25.05 -7.74 -3.47
N SER A 32 25.40 -6.48 -3.24
CA SER A 32 26.16 -5.66 -4.20
C SER A 32 27.49 -6.27 -4.68
N LYS A 33 28.08 -7.18 -3.87
CA LYS A 33 29.31 -7.90 -4.21
C LYS A 33 29.11 -9.01 -5.26
N GLU A 34 27.88 -9.52 -5.41
CA GLU A 34 27.56 -10.65 -6.30
C GLU A 34 26.86 -10.22 -7.59
N ASN A 35 26.59 -8.91 -7.78
CA ASN A 35 25.80 -8.37 -8.91
C ASN A 35 24.44 -9.09 -9.12
N ALA A 36 23.95 -9.80 -8.11
CA ALA A 36 22.72 -10.56 -8.17
C ALA A 36 21.56 -9.75 -7.57
N GLN A 37 20.59 -9.41 -8.40
CA GLN A 37 19.37 -8.75 -7.94
C GLN A 37 18.36 -9.82 -7.49
N LEU A 38 17.85 -9.71 -6.27
CA LEU A 38 16.82 -10.61 -5.78
C LEU A 38 15.56 -10.50 -6.62
N VAL A 39 15.05 -11.64 -7.05
CA VAL A 39 13.72 -11.79 -7.66
C VAL A 39 12.80 -12.45 -6.63
N TYR A 40 11.67 -11.79 -6.31
CA TYR A 40 10.74 -12.23 -5.29
C TYR A 40 9.41 -12.64 -5.94
N PHE A 41 9.04 -13.92 -5.81
CA PHE A 41 7.84 -14.49 -6.40
C PHE A 41 6.80 -15.00 -5.39
N ASP A 42 7.04 -14.82 -4.10
CA ASP A 42 6.15 -15.30 -3.05
C ASP A 42 5.09 -14.28 -2.60
N THR A 43 4.66 -13.42 -3.51
CA THR A 43 3.67 -12.36 -3.23
C THR A 43 2.31 -12.90 -2.81
N SER A 44 1.97 -14.13 -3.21
CA SER A 44 0.73 -14.80 -2.79
C SER A 44 0.70 -15.10 -1.29
N ALA A 45 1.84 -15.40 -0.69
CA ALA A 45 1.96 -15.61 0.74
C ALA A 45 2.08 -14.29 1.50
N THR A 46 2.95 -13.39 1.02
CA THR A 46 3.10 -12.05 1.58
C THR A 46 3.65 -11.07 0.55
N ALA A 47 2.95 -9.99 0.32
CA ALA A 47 3.42 -8.90 -0.53
C ALA A 47 4.41 -8.02 0.24
N GLN A 48 5.49 -7.62 -0.42
CA GLN A 48 6.39 -6.62 0.14
C GLN A 48 5.68 -5.26 0.24
N ARG A 49 5.98 -4.52 1.31
CA ARG A 49 5.31 -3.25 1.60
C ARG A 49 6.14 -2.07 1.12
N PRO A 50 5.55 -1.13 0.39
CA PRO A 50 6.22 0.12 0.04
C PRO A 50 6.56 0.94 1.29
N PHE A 51 7.60 1.76 1.20
CA PHE A 51 8.01 2.65 2.28
C PHE A 51 6.87 3.52 2.81
N LEU A 52 6.03 4.06 1.91
CA LEU A 52 4.87 4.88 2.28
C LEU A 52 3.91 4.16 3.23
N VAL A 53 3.67 2.86 3.03
CA VAL A 53 2.79 2.07 3.90
C VAL A 53 3.43 1.84 5.26
N ILE A 54 4.72 1.52 5.30
CA ILE A 54 5.46 1.29 6.55
C ILE A 54 5.51 2.59 7.38
N ASP A 55 5.81 3.70 6.73
CA ASP A 55 5.89 5.01 7.35
C ASP A 55 4.53 5.47 7.89
N ALA A 56 3.47 5.34 7.10
CA ALA A 56 2.11 5.69 7.52
C ALA A 56 1.67 4.88 8.76
N MET A 57 1.96 3.58 8.79
CA MET A 57 1.66 2.74 9.96
C MET A 57 2.47 3.17 11.18
N SER A 58 3.77 3.41 11.02
CA SER A 58 4.66 3.85 12.10
C SER A 58 4.21 5.21 12.65
N HIS A 59 3.89 6.13 11.76
CA HIS A 59 3.39 7.46 12.12
C HIS A 59 2.07 7.38 12.89
N PHE A 60 1.12 6.57 12.42
CA PHE A 60 -0.16 6.38 13.11
C PHE A 60 0.04 5.85 14.52
N TYR A 61 0.86 4.81 14.72
CA TYR A 61 1.13 4.27 16.04
C TYR A 61 1.86 5.25 16.94
N ALA A 62 2.75 6.06 16.41
CA ALA A 62 3.51 7.03 17.18
C ALA A 62 2.70 8.26 17.62
N THR A 63 1.67 8.66 16.84
CA THR A 63 1.04 9.98 17.01
C THR A 63 -0.47 9.99 17.14
N ALA A 64 -1.16 8.96 16.67
CA ALA A 64 -2.62 8.96 16.52
C ALA A 64 -3.31 7.65 16.97
N ASN A 65 -2.56 6.74 17.60
CA ASN A 65 -3.11 5.46 18.03
C ASN A 65 -4.14 5.65 19.16
N ALA A 66 -5.42 5.57 18.81
CA ALA A 66 -6.54 5.68 19.73
C ALA A 66 -7.66 4.72 19.31
N ASN A 67 -8.64 4.49 20.20
CA ASN A 67 -9.78 3.63 19.92
C ASN A 67 -10.74 4.33 18.93
N PRO A 68 -10.85 3.89 17.67
CA PRO A 68 -11.79 4.48 16.73
C PRO A 68 -13.24 4.13 17.11
N LEU A 69 -14.20 4.97 16.69
CA LEU A 69 -15.66 4.77 16.74
C LEU A 69 -16.32 4.84 18.15
N ARG A 70 -15.58 4.86 19.24
CA ARG A 70 -16.17 4.75 20.60
C ARG A 70 -15.71 5.80 21.60
N GLY A 71 -14.73 6.63 21.27
CA GLY A 71 -14.23 7.65 22.20
C GLY A 71 -14.87 9.02 21.96
N LEU A 72 -15.08 9.76 23.06
CA LEU A 72 -15.58 11.13 23.05
C LEU A 72 -14.44 12.15 23.22
N TYR A 73 -13.23 11.80 22.82
CA TYR A 73 -12.06 12.64 22.95
C TYR A 73 -11.35 12.81 21.58
N ASP A 74 -10.63 13.91 21.42
CA ASP A 74 -10.02 14.36 20.16
C ASP A 74 -9.24 13.27 19.41
N LEU A 75 -8.36 12.54 20.09
CA LEU A 75 -7.58 11.46 19.44
C LEU A 75 -8.46 10.33 18.89
N SER A 76 -9.56 9.99 19.59
CA SER A 76 -10.50 8.98 19.11
C SER A 76 -11.28 9.46 17.89
N GLU A 77 -11.67 10.72 17.87
CA GLU A 77 -12.32 11.33 16.70
C GLU A 77 -11.38 11.33 15.50
N ARG A 78 -10.13 11.77 15.68
CA ARG A 78 -9.11 11.76 14.62
C ARG A 78 -8.83 10.36 14.09
N ALA A 79 -8.73 9.35 14.97
CA ALA A 79 -8.57 7.97 14.55
C ALA A 79 -9.79 7.46 13.77
N THR A 80 -11.00 7.86 14.18
CA THR A 80 -12.24 7.53 13.46
C THR A 80 -12.27 8.17 12.07
N LEU A 81 -11.93 9.44 11.97
CA LEU A 81 -11.88 10.16 10.70
C LEU A 81 -10.86 9.51 9.73
N ALA A 82 -9.69 9.13 10.23
CA ALA A 82 -8.68 8.44 9.42
C ALA A 82 -9.17 7.07 8.93
N TYR A 83 -9.88 6.31 9.78
CA TYR A 83 -10.46 5.02 9.43
C TYR A 83 -11.54 5.15 8.35
N GLU A 84 -12.47 6.10 8.51
CA GLU A 84 -13.54 6.33 7.54
C GLU A 84 -13.00 6.93 6.23
N HIS A 85 -11.98 7.78 6.29
CA HIS A 85 -11.28 8.24 5.09
C HIS A 85 -10.68 7.07 4.30
N SER A 86 -10.00 6.15 4.97
CA SER A 86 -9.45 4.95 4.34
C SER A 86 -10.52 4.09 3.67
N ARG A 87 -11.72 3.98 4.30
CA ARG A 87 -12.87 3.28 3.74
C ARG A 87 -13.34 3.92 2.44
N ASN A 88 -13.43 5.26 2.42
CA ASN A 88 -13.82 6.00 1.23
C ASN A 88 -12.79 5.85 0.10
N GLU A 89 -11.49 5.89 0.41
CA GLU A 89 -10.44 5.70 -0.59
C GLU A 89 -10.50 4.30 -1.23
N VAL A 90 -10.73 3.26 -0.43
CA VAL A 90 -10.93 1.90 -0.98
C VAL A 90 -12.17 1.82 -1.86
N ALA A 91 -13.27 2.42 -1.43
CA ALA A 91 -14.51 2.47 -2.23
C ALA A 91 -14.27 3.15 -3.58
N ASN A 92 -13.61 4.29 -3.59
CA ASN A 92 -13.25 5.02 -4.80
C ASN A 92 -12.35 4.18 -5.72
N PHE A 93 -11.34 3.53 -5.15
CA PHE A 93 -10.38 2.73 -5.90
C PHE A 93 -11.03 1.55 -6.65
N ILE A 94 -11.97 0.86 -6.01
CA ILE A 94 -12.69 -0.27 -6.62
C ILE A 94 -13.98 0.14 -7.34
N ASN A 95 -14.27 1.45 -7.41
CA ASN A 95 -15.49 2.00 -8.00
C ASN A 95 -16.76 1.44 -7.33
N ALA A 96 -16.75 1.30 -6.00
CA ALA A 96 -17.92 0.95 -5.24
C ALA A 96 -18.90 2.13 -5.21
N LYS A 97 -20.20 1.84 -5.18
CA LYS A 97 -21.25 2.86 -5.18
C LYS A 97 -21.26 3.69 -3.89
N ASP A 98 -20.92 3.06 -2.78
CA ASP A 98 -20.96 3.68 -1.46
C ASP A 98 -19.91 3.04 -0.55
N SER A 99 -19.31 3.83 0.35
CA SER A 99 -18.27 3.33 1.26
C SER A 99 -18.79 2.35 2.31
N SER A 100 -20.12 2.30 2.57
CA SER A 100 -20.74 1.30 3.44
C SER A 100 -20.64 -0.13 2.88
N GLN A 101 -20.31 -0.27 1.59
CA GLN A 101 -20.06 -1.57 0.96
C GLN A 101 -18.65 -2.12 1.31
N ILE A 102 -17.80 -1.30 1.93
CA ILE A 102 -16.44 -1.70 2.32
C ILE A 102 -16.44 -2.14 3.79
N ILE A 103 -16.08 -3.38 4.01
CA ILE A 103 -15.98 -3.97 5.34
C ILE A 103 -14.53 -4.41 5.57
N PHE A 104 -13.85 -3.77 6.51
CA PHE A 104 -12.52 -4.19 6.94
C PHE A 104 -12.65 -5.39 7.89
N THR A 105 -11.99 -6.49 7.54
CA THR A 105 -11.95 -7.72 8.35
C THR A 105 -10.54 -7.99 8.85
N ARG A 106 -10.45 -8.86 9.83
CA ARG A 106 -9.15 -9.39 10.31
C ARG A 106 -8.70 -10.52 9.42
#